data_29cbd98b9ad1bc0d58bb7143bec99516
#
_entry.id   29cbd98b9ad1bc0d58bb7143bec99516
#
_cell.length_a   1.000
_cell.length_b   1.000
_cell.length_c   1.000
_cell.angle_alpha   90.00
_cell.angle_beta   90.00
_cell.angle_gamma   90.00
#
_symmetry.space_group_name_H-M   'P 1'
#
loop_
_entity.id
_entity.type
_entity.pdbx_description
1 polymer ?
#
loop_
_entity_poly.entity_id
_entity_poly.type
_entity_poly.pdbx_seq_one_letter_code
_entity_poly.pdbx_strand_id
1 'polypeptide(L)'
;MINDRPTQLRVNLDALLNNYNKLNSLNNEKIGLAVVKADSYGLGSKVIAEHLYQNGVRHFATATLEEALELKGVIKDSMVLVLGVINSQNVKYAVENNVSLTCPSKEWLEESLVHLQQIEGKLKIHVKLDTGMGRIGTSDLEELKEIDNLLDSEKIDFEGIFSHYSNADGEDDNYDNYQTENFERSLKIFTHKPKYIHIENSAGTVKYSNRDDQYNLTRIGIAMYGCYPSGNIEKLDKVQLEPVASLVSKVTHVKKIQAGQKLGYGVSYEAKQDEYIATVPIGYADGLLRRAQGFKIRVGSEECEIVGRVCMDQLMVRCSKNVKVGDDVLFFGEYSGQKVSVDEFAEYQNTISYEIFCCINKRVPRVYYKNKMEL
;
A
#
# COMPACT_ATOMS: atom_id res chain seq x y z
N MET A 1 22.45 14.15 9.87
CA MET A 1 22.14 13.32 11.06
C MET A 1 23.09 12.14 11.07
N ILE A 2 23.64 11.77 12.23
CA ILE A 2 24.46 10.55 12.34
C ILE A 2 23.52 9.36 12.21
N ASN A 3 23.71 8.53 11.20
CA ASN A 3 23.00 7.26 11.04
C ASN A 3 23.94 6.12 11.45
N ASP A 4 23.97 5.84 12.74
CA ASP A 4 24.88 4.83 13.33
C ASP A 4 24.32 3.39 13.21
N ARG A 5 23.01 3.26 12.95
CA ARG A 5 22.37 1.95 12.78
C ARG A 5 22.35 1.53 11.31
N PRO A 6 22.84 0.32 10.99
CA PRO A 6 22.90 -0.15 9.59
C PRO A 6 21.54 -0.62 9.03
N THR A 7 20.48 -0.57 9.84
CA THR A 7 19.14 -1.01 9.41
C THR A 7 18.50 0.05 8.52
N GLN A 8 18.02 -0.34 7.34
CA GLN A 8 17.43 0.52 6.32
C GLN A 8 16.29 -0.18 5.60
N LEU A 9 15.27 0.59 5.21
CA LEU A 9 14.28 0.18 4.23
C LEU A 9 14.66 0.79 2.88
N ARG A 10 15.16 -0.03 1.98
CA ARG A 10 15.59 0.38 0.65
C ARG A 10 14.40 0.34 -0.31
N VAL A 11 14.21 1.42 -1.08
CA VAL A 11 13.07 1.56 -2.00
C VAL A 11 13.58 1.78 -3.42
N ASN A 12 13.24 0.85 -4.32
CA ASN A 12 13.59 0.90 -5.73
C ASN A 12 12.53 1.65 -6.55
N LEU A 13 12.84 2.90 -6.91
CA LEU A 13 11.92 3.75 -7.65
C LEU A 13 11.75 3.32 -9.12
N ASP A 14 12.76 2.68 -9.72
CA ASP A 14 12.64 2.15 -11.09
C ASP A 14 11.68 0.95 -11.13
N ALA A 15 11.82 0.01 -10.19
CA ALA A 15 10.90 -1.12 -10.06
C ALA A 15 9.46 -0.66 -9.81
N LEU A 16 9.28 0.35 -8.94
CA LEU A 16 7.97 0.93 -8.66
C LEU A 16 7.31 1.51 -9.92
N LEU A 17 8.05 2.30 -10.68
CA LEU A 17 7.57 2.88 -11.94
C LEU A 17 7.28 1.80 -12.99
N ASN A 18 8.16 0.81 -13.11
CA ASN A 18 7.99 -0.31 -14.03
C ASN A 18 6.71 -1.11 -13.70
N ASN A 19 6.49 -1.40 -12.41
CA ASN A 19 5.27 -2.08 -11.97
C ASN A 19 4.02 -1.26 -12.28
N TYR A 20 4.04 0.05 -11.97
CA TYR A 20 2.92 0.92 -12.30
C TYR A 20 2.63 0.90 -13.81
N ASN A 21 3.65 1.04 -14.65
CA ASN A 21 3.50 1.06 -16.11
C ASN A 21 2.96 -0.28 -16.64
N LYS A 22 3.47 -1.41 -16.16
CA LYS A 22 2.98 -2.74 -16.51
C LYS A 22 1.50 -2.91 -16.16
N LEU A 23 1.11 -2.53 -14.94
CA LEU A 23 -0.28 -2.62 -14.46
C LEU A 23 -1.21 -1.69 -15.24
N ASN A 24 -0.77 -0.45 -15.49
CA ASN A 24 -1.54 0.51 -16.27
C ASN A 24 -1.74 0.04 -17.71
N SER A 25 -0.75 -0.63 -18.31
CA SER A 25 -0.81 -1.14 -19.68
C SER A 25 -1.66 -2.40 -19.85
N LEU A 26 -2.04 -3.09 -18.77
CA LEU A 26 -2.97 -4.22 -18.84
C LEU A 26 -4.35 -3.81 -19.33
N ASN A 27 -4.70 -2.52 -19.20
CA ASN A 27 -6.02 -1.98 -19.53
C ASN A 27 -5.85 -0.72 -20.38
N ASN A 28 -5.64 -0.89 -21.68
CA ASN A 28 -5.26 0.18 -22.60
C ASN A 28 -6.18 1.42 -22.64
N GLU A 29 -7.43 1.28 -22.20
CA GLU A 29 -8.42 2.37 -22.19
C GLU A 29 -8.67 2.94 -20.80
N LYS A 30 -8.10 2.33 -19.74
CA LYS A 30 -8.28 2.77 -18.36
C LYS A 30 -7.08 3.57 -17.86
N ILE A 31 -7.38 4.58 -17.07
CA ILE A 31 -6.37 5.39 -16.42
C ILE A 31 -5.96 4.73 -15.09
N GLY A 32 -4.67 4.50 -14.90
CA GLY A 32 -4.12 4.04 -13.62
C GLY A 32 -4.09 5.17 -12.60
N LEU A 33 -4.79 5.00 -11.47
CA LEU A 33 -4.72 5.87 -10.31
C LEU A 33 -3.77 5.25 -9.28
N ALA A 34 -2.63 5.90 -9.06
CA ALA A 34 -1.62 5.44 -8.10
C ALA A 34 -2.09 5.64 -6.65
N VAL A 35 -2.25 4.57 -5.91
CA VAL A 35 -2.70 4.62 -4.50
C VAL A 35 -1.47 4.77 -3.59
N VAL A 36 -1.30 5.96 -3.03
CA VAL A 36 -0.12 6.36 -2.22
C VAL A 36 -0.47 6.70 -0.76
N LYS A 37 -1.62 6.20 -0.29
CA LYS A 37 -2.09 6.36 1.09
C LYS A 37 -1.17 5.69 2.12
N ALA A 38 -1.33 6.05 3.38
CA ALA A 38 -0.55 5.54 4.51
C ALA A 38 0.97 5.67 4.25
N ASP A 39 1.38 6.88 3.83
CA ASP A 39 2.76 7.17 3.44
C ASP A 39 3.31 6.21 2.37
N SER A 40 2.51 5.95 1.31
CA SER A 40 2.80 4.92 0.30
C SER A 40 3.05 3.55 0.93
N TYR A 41 2.12 3.10 1.77
CA TYR A 41 2.26 1.87 2.55
C TYR A 41 3.54 1.87 3.42
N GLY A 42 3.91 3.03 3.96
CA GLY A 42 5.09 3.20 4.79
C GLY A 42 6.40 3.39 4.02
N LEU A 43 6.37 3.46 2.69
CA LEU A 43 7.57 3.57 1.85
C LEU A 43 7.97 5.01 1.52
N GLY A 44 7.17 6.03 1.91
CA GLY A 44 7.47 7.45 1.70
C GLY A 44 6.71 8.08 0.54
N SER A 45 5.51 8.60 0.82
CA SER A 45 4.57 9.08 -0.21
C SER A 45 5.08 10.25 -1.02
N LYS A 46 5.78 11.22 -0.41
CA LYS A 46 6.28 12.41 -1.13
C LYS A 46 7.26 12.04 -2.23
N VAL A 47 8.27 11.22 -1.90
CA VAL A 47 9.30 10.81 -2.87
C VAL A 47 8.70 9.95 -3.97
N ILE A 48 7.84 9.00 -3.60
CA ILE A 48 7.18 8.10 -4.55
C ILE A 48 6.22 8.87 -5.47
N ALA A 49 5.37 9.73 -4.92
CA ALA A 49 4.43 10.51 -5.73
C ALA A 49 5.15 11.48 -6.66
N GLU A 50 6.19 12.16 -6.18
CA GLU A 50 7.01 13.05 -7.00
C GLU A 50 7.68 12.28 -8.15
N HIS A 51 8.26 11.10 -7.87
CA HIS A 51 8.88 10.27 -8.89
C HIS A 51 7.87 9.82 -9.97
N LEU A 52 6.69 9.34 -9.57
CA LEU A 52 5.62 8.98 -10.49
C LEU A 52 5.14 10.19 -11.31
N TYR A 53 4.96 11.34 -10.66
CA TYR A 53 4.54 12.59 -11.31
C TYR A 53 5.54 13.08 -12.37
N GLN A 54 6.84 13.04 -12.06
CA GLN A 54 7.91 13.36 -13.01
C GLN A 54 7.93 12.41 -14.22
N ASN A 55 7.41 11.20 -14.08
CA ASN A 55 7.27 10.19 -15.15
C ASN A 55 5.87 10.15 -15.78
N GLY A 56 5.07 11.22 -15.64
CA GLY A 56 3.82 11.41 -16.36
C GLY A 56 2.55 10.93 -15.65
N VAL A 57 2.63 10.34 -14.46
CA VAL A 57 1.44 9.98 -13.68
C VAL A 57 0.73 11.25 -13.18
N ARG A 58 -0.59 11.31 -13.35
CA ARG A 58 -1.40 12.48 -12.99
C ARG A 58 -2.59 12.18 -12.10
N HIS A 59 -2.80 10.91 -11.75
CA HIS A 59 -3.93 10.47 -10.92
C HIS A 59 -3.39 9.72 -9.70
N PHE A 60 -3.74 10.23 -8.51
CA PHE A 60 -3.26 9.70 -7.23
C PHE A 60 -4.43 9.54 -6.25
N ALA A 61 -4.30 8.64 -5.29
CA ALA A 61 -5.25 8.50 -4.21
C ALA A 61 -4.57 8.36 -2.85
N THR A 62 -5.17 9.01 -1.85
CA THR A 62 -4.77 8.96 -0.45
C THR A 62 -5.91 8.44 0.43
N ALA A 63 -5.68 8.25 1.72
CA ALA A 63 -6.71 7.87 2.66
C ALA A 63 -7.34 9.08 3.36
N THR A 64 -6.57 10.12 3.63
CA THR A 64 -6.98 11.29 4.39
C THR A 64 -6.74 12.59 3.63
N LEU A 65 -7.40 13.66 4.07
CA LEU A 65 -7.24 14.99 3.48
C LEU A 65 -5.82 15.52 3.75
N GLU A 66 -5.27 15.26 4.94
CA GLU A 66 -3.92 15.70 5.31
C GLU A 66 -2.88 15.10 4.36
N GLU A 67 -2.96 13.80 4.07
CA GLU A 67 -2.09 13.14 3.09
C GLU A 67 -2.22 13.79 1.71
N ALA A 68 -3.44 14.11 1.27
CA ALA A 68 -3.67 14.75 -0.02
C ALA A 68 -3.05 16.17 -0.08
N LEU A 69 -3.23 16.97 0.96
CA LEU A 69 -2.67 18.32 1.05
C LEU A 69 -1.14 18.30 1.06
N GLU A 70 -0.54 17.33 1.76
CA GLU A 70 0.92 17.14 1.73
C GLU A 70 1.43 16.82 0.33
N LEU A 71 0.71 15.96 -0.42
CA LEU A 71 1.10 15.58 -1.78
C LEU A 71 0.94 16.74 -2.76
N LYS A 72 -0.10 17.59 -2.64
CA LYS A 72 -0.30 18.74 -3.50
C LYS A 72 0.88 19.72 -3.47
N GLY A 73 1.70 19.69 -2.42
CA GLY A 73 2.95 20.44 -2.35
C GLY A 73 4.00 20.00 -3.38
N VAL A 74 3.98 18.72 -3.82
CA VAL A 74 4.97 18.15 -4.76
C VAL A 74 4.38 17.74 -6.11
N ILE A 75 3.05 17.52 -6.21
CA ILE A 75 2.35 17.08 -7.44
C ILE A 75 1.19 18.01 -7.82
N LYS A 76 1.46 19.29 -8.00
CA LYS A 76 0.46 20.38 -8.13
C LYS A 76 -0.63 20.13 -9.17
N ASP A 77 -0.25 19.76 -10.39
CA ASP A 77 -1.15 19.62 -11.55
C ASP A 77 -1.68 18.19 -11.71
N SER A 78 -2.05 17.56 -10.61
CA SER A 78 -2.58 16.19 -10.59
C SER A 78 -3.93 16.13 -9.88
N MET A 79 -4.74 15.17 -10.28
CA MET A 79 -5.88 14.72 -9.49
C MET A 79 -5.38 13.98 -8.26
N VAL A 80 -5.89 14.34 -7.09
CA VAL A 80 -5.67 13.60 -5.84
C VAL A 80 -7.02 13.29 -5.22
N LEU A 81 -7.39 12.02 -5.18
CA LEU A 81 -8.64 11.54 -4.59
C LEU A 81 -8.43 11.06 -3.15
N VAL A 82 -9.17 11.62 -2.21
CA VAL A 82 -9.25 11.12 -0.84
C VAL A 82 -10.26 9.99 -0.78
N LEU A 83 -9.80 8.75 -0.54
CA LEU A 83 -10.63 7.56 -0.51
C LEU A 83 -11.42 7.38 0.80
N GLY A 84 -10.97 8.01 1.88
CA GLY A 84 -11.66 8.04 3.15
C GLY A 84 -12.74 9.12 3.21
N VAL A 85 -13.60 9.02 4.22
CA VAL A 85 -14.60 10.05 4.50
C VAL A 85 -13.96 11.13 5.37
N ILE A 86 -14.13 12.39 4.99
CA ILE A 86 -13.69 13.53 5.79
C ILE A 86 -14.88 14.22 6.46
N ASN A 87 -14.62 15.01 7.48
CA ASN A 87 -15.63 15.90 8.05
C ASN A 87 -16.05 16.97 7.03
N SER A 88 -17.36 17.12 6.79
CA SER A 88 -17.95 18.10 5.88
C SER A 88 -17.51 19.54 6.12
N GLN A 89 -17.16 19.90 7.36
CA GLN A 89 -16.61 21.22 7.73
C GLN A 89 -15.26 21.53 7.07
N ASN A 90 -14.54 20.51 6.60
CA ASN A 90 -13.20 20.67 6.03
C ASN A 90 -13.19 20.70 4.50
N VAL A 91 -14.35 20.69 3.83
CA VAL A 91 -14.45 20.69 2.36
C VAL A 91 -13.79 21.92 1.72
N LYS A 92 -13.71 23.05 2.43
CA LYS A 92 -13.00 24.24 1.98
C LYS A 92 -11.54 23.98 1.59
N TYR A 93 -10.84 23.17 2.38
CA TYR A 93 -9.43 22.85 2.10
C TYR A 93 -9.28 22.01 0.84
N ALA A 94 -10.26 21.15 0.53
CA ALA A 94 -10.27 20.40 -0.72
C ALA A 94 -10.50 21.31 -1.94
N VAL A 95 -11.44 22.25 -1.86
CA VAL A 95 -11.68 23.23 -2.93
C VAL A 95 -10.45 24.10 -3.17
N GLU A 96 -9.89 24.70 -2.12
CA GLU A 96 -8.72 25.59 -2.19
C GLU A 96 -7.47 24.90 -2.78
N ASN A 97 -7.33 23.58 -2.58
CA ASN A 97 -6.18 22.80 -3.02
C ASN A 97 -6.48 21.89 -4.22
N ASN A 98 -7.67 22.00 -4.81
CA ASN A 98 -8.08 21.18 -5.95
C ASN A 98 -7.92 19.65 -5.66
N VAL A 99 -8.47 19.21 -4.53
CA VAL A 99 -8.50 17.82 -4.06
C VAL A 99 -9.89 17.24 -4.28
N SER A 100 -9.98 16.03 -4.80
CA SER A 100 -11.24 15.30 -4.99
C SER A 100 -11.60 14.50 -3.73
N LEU A 101 -12.86 14.54 -3.31
CA LEU A 101 -13.31 13.87 -2.09
C LEU A 101 -14.29 12.72 -2.38
N THR A 102 -14.28 11.74 -1.51
CA THR A 102 -15.32 10.71 -1.46
C THR A 102 -16.60 11.28 -0.84
N CYS A 103 -17.71 11.23 -1.60
CA CYS A 103 -19.04 11.50 -1.12
C CYS A 103 -19.69 10.17 -0.66
N PRO A 104 -19.85 9.92 0.64
CA PRO A 104 -20.29 8.63 1.15
C PRO A 104 -21.81 8.51 1.27
N SER A 105 -22.54 9.64 1.43
CA SER A 105 -23.98 9.67 1.69
C SER A 105 -24.59 11.01 1.27
N LYS A 106 -25.91 11.03 1.22
CA LYS A 106 -26.69 12.25 1.01
C LYS A 106 -26.46 13.28 2.10
N GLU A 107 -26.52 12.86 3.37
CA GLU A 107 -26.35 13.77 4.52
C GLU A 107 -25.01 14.47 4.48
N TRP A 108 -23.95 13.75 4.16
CA TRP A 108 -22.61 14.33 4.03
C TRP A 108 -22.58 15.39 2.92
N LEU A 109 -23.28 15.13 1.79
CA LEU A 109 -23.34 16.06 0.66
C LEU A 109 -24.14 17.31 1.00
N GLU A 110 -25.28 17.16 1.67
CA GLU A 110 -26.13 18.29 2.15
C GLU A 110 -25.34 19.17 3.13
N GLU A 111 -24.70 18.60 4.12
CA GLU A 111 -23.83 19.33 5.06
C GLU A 111 -22.69 20.05 4.34
N SER A 112 -22.05 19.39 3.38
CA SER A 112 -20.97 19.97 2.58
C SER A 112 -21.46 21.18 1.78
N LEU A 113 -22.63 21.11 1.18
CA LEU A 113 -23.24 22.22 0.45
C LEU A 113 -23.50 23.45 1.33
N VAL A 114 -23.88 23.25 2.60
CA VAL A 114 -24.01 24.36 3.56
C VAL A 114 -22.66 25.05 3.77
N HIS A 115 -21.57 24.30 3.96
CA HIS A 115 -20.24 24.85 4.17
C HIS A 115 -19.66 25.52 2.90
N LEU A 116 -20.08 25.09 1.71
CA LEU A 116 -19.61 25.62 0.43
C LEU A 116 -20.25 26.95 0.02
N GLN A 117 -21.31 27.40 0.68
CA GLN A 117 -22.06 28.62 0.27
C GLN A 117 -21.17 29.87 0.17
N GLN A 118 -20.20 30.01 1.07
CA GLN A 118 -19.30 31.16 1.13
C GLN A 118 -17.92 30.94 0.51
N ILE A 119 -17.71 29.75 -0.13
CA ILE A 119 -16.43 29.37 -0.71
C ILE A 119 -16.48 29.57 -2.22
N GLU A 120 -15.47 30.25 -2.80
CA GLU A 120 -15.30 30.31 -4.24
C GLU A 120 -14.83 28.98 -4.80
N GLY A 121 -15.35 28.57 -5.97
CA GLY A 121 -15.01 27.33 -6.64
C GLY A 121 -16.02 26.22 -6.41
N LYS A 122 -15.67 25.04 -6.91
CA LYS A 122 -16.48 23.83 -6.85
C LYS A 122 -15.76 22.72 -6.09
N LEU A 123 -16.51 21.96 -5.34
CA LEU A 123 -16.01 20.75 -4.71
C LEU A 123 -16.06 19.58 -5.70
N LYS A 124 -14.93 18.98 -6.01
CA LYS A 124 -14.82 17.76 -6.79
C LYS A 124 -15.17 16.56 -5.92
N ILE A 125 -16.14 15.76 -6.36
CA ILE A 125 -16.55 14.59 -5.62
C ILE A 125 -16.56 13.32 -6.47
N HIS A 126 -16.23 12.20 -5.81
CA HIS A 126 -16.52 10.87 -6.29
C HIS A 126 -17.58 10.23 -5.38
N VAL A 127 -18.75 9.97 -5.91
CA VAL A 127 -19.81 9.31 -5.16
C VAL A 127 -19.44 7.87 -4.90
N LYS A 128 -19.49 7.43 -3.64
CA LYS A 128 -19.17 6.07 -3.24
C LYS A 128 -20.42 5.20 -3.14
N LEU A 129 -20.47 4.15 -3.93
CA LEU A 129 -21.50 3.13 -3.90
C LEU A 129 -21.07 1.93 -3.06
N ASP A 130 -21.88 1.50 -2.12
CA ASP A 130 -21.66 0.22 -1.45
C ASP A 130 -22.36 -0.90 -2.23
N THR A 131 -21.59 -1.67 -2.93
CA THR A 131 -22.06 -2.78 -3.75
C THR A 131 -21.88 -4.15 -3.09
N GLY A 132 -21.42 -4.15 -1.82
CA GLY A 132 -21.18 -5.37 -1.05
C GLY A 132 -19.88 -5.39 -0.27
N MET A 133 -19.07 -4.28 -0.27
CA MET A 133 -17.90 -4.19 0.61
C MET A 133 -18.30 -3.93 2.07
N GLY A 134 -19.46 -3.28 2.32
CA GLY A 134 -19.99 -3.06 3.66
C GLY A 134 -19.18 -2.10 4.52
N ARG A 135 -18.48 -1.13 3.92
CA ARG A 135 -17.56 -0.25 4.64
C ARG A 135 -17.94 1.22 4.63
N ILE A 136 -18.16 1.80 3.47
CA ILE A 136 -18.60 3.18 3.24
C ILE A 136 -19.43 3.25 1.97
N GLY A 137 -20.27 4.28 1.83
CA GLY A 137 -21.17 4.47 0.70
C GLY A 137 -22.57 3.96 0.99
N THR A 138 -23.49 4.22 0.07
CA THR A 138 -24.87 3.74 0.15
C THR A 138 -25.17 2.73 -0.95
N SER A 139 -26.08 1.80 -0.66
CA SER A 139 -26.73 0.88 -1.60
C SER A 139 -28.23 1.18 -1.78
N ASP A 140 -28.76 2.17 -1.05
CA ASP A 140 -30.16 2.58 -1.13
C ASP A 140 -30.39 3.40 -2.41
N LEU A 141 -31.24 2.85 -3.29
CA LEU A 141 -31.52 3.46 -4.59
C LEU A 141 -32.31 4.79 -4.48
N GLU A 142 -33.09 4.97 -3.43
CA GLU A 142 -33.79 6.24 -3.20
C GLU A 142 -32.80 7.32 -2.73
N GLU A 143 -31.90 6.99 -1.80
CA GLU A 143 -30.83 7.89 -1.40
C GLU A 143 -29.93 8.27 -2.60
N LEU A 144 -29.64 7.32 -3.50
CA LEU A 144 -28.86 7.61 -4.71
C LEU A 144 -29.56 8.60 -5.64
N LYS A 145 -30.90 8.54 -5.78
CA LYS A 145 -31.67 9.54 -6.53
C LYS A 145 -31.59 10.91 -5.88
N GLU A 146 -31.67 10.96 -4.55
CA GLU A 146 -31.55 12.23 -3.82
C GLU A 146 -30.15 12.82 -3.97
N ILE A 147 -29.09 11.98 -3.96
CA ILE A 147 -27.71 12.42 -4.28
C ILE A 147 -27.66 12.97 -5.71
N ASP A 148 -28.22 12.27 -6.72
CA ASP A 148 -28.21 12.72 -8.11
C ASP A 148 -28.87 14.11 -8.25
N ASN A 149 -29.99 14.36 -7.57
CA ASN A 149 -30.63 15.67 -7.55
C ASN A 149 -29.75 16.78 -6.93
N LEU A 150 -28.93 16.45 -5.93
CA LEU A 150 -28.03 17.42 -5.30
C LEU A 150 -26.82 17.77 -6.18
N LEU A 151 -26.50 16.93 -7.18
CA LEU A 151 -25.42 17.19 -8.15
C LEU A 151 -25.74 18.37 -9.10
N ASP A 152 -26.99 18.83 -9.20
CA ASP A 152 -27.38 20.04 -9.92
C ASP A 152 -26.75 21.32 -9.32
N SER A 153 -26.21 21.25 -8.11
CA SER A 153 -25.62 22.39 -7.43
C SER A 153 -24.40 22.92 -8.18
N GLU A 154 -24.39 24.24 -8.43
CA GLU A 154 -23.22 24.95 -9.02
C GLU A 154 -21.94 24.81 -8.18
N LYS A 155 -22.06 24.38 -6.91
CA LYS A 155 -20.93 24.17 -5.99
C LYS A 155 -20.27 22.80 -6.13
N ILE A 156 -20.86 21.89 -6.89
CA ILE A 156 -20.36 20.52 -7.07
C ILE A 156 -19.78 20.33 -8.46
N ASP A 157 -18.68 19.61 -8.51
CA ASP A 157 -18.11 18.99 -9.71
C ASP A 157 -18.20 17.46 -9.51
N PHE A 158 -19.18 16.85 -10.15
CA PHE A 158 -19.35 15.39 -10.13
C PHE A 158 -18.26 14.73 -10.97
N GLU A 159 -17.05 14.63 -10.40
CA GLU A 159 -15.87 14.13 -11.10
C GLU A 159 -15.91 12.61 -11.28
N GLY A 160 -16.45 11.86 -10.31
CA GLY A 160 -16.43 10.40 -10.39
C GLY A 160 -17.50 9.67 -9.57
N ILE A 161 -17.62 8.37 -9.86
CA ILE A 161 -18.44 7.42 -9.11
C ILE A 161 -17.67 6.12 -8.96
N PHE A 162 -17.76 5.50 -7.77
CA PHE A 162 -16.96 4.30 -7.55
C PHE A 162 -17.49 3.33 -6.52
N SER A 163 -17.04 2.09 -6.64
CA SER A 163 -17.16 1.06 -5.62
C SER A 163 -15.81 0.39 -5.32
N HIS A 164 -15.81 -0.78 -4.71
CA HIS A 164 -14.59 -1.50 -4.38
C HIS A 164 -14.85 -3.00 -4.31
N TYR A 165 -14.12 -3.80 -5.07
CA TYR A 165 -14.17 -5.23 -4.94
C TYR A 165 -13.62 -5.69 -3.60
N SER A 166 -14.37 -6.55 -2.94
CA SER A 166 -13.99 -7.11 -1.64
C SER A 166 -13.25 -8.45 -1.75
N ASN A 167 -13.42 -9.16 -2.88
CA ASN A 167 -12.93 -10.53 -3.05
C ASN A 167 -12.24 -10.76 -4.42
N ALA A 168 -11.83 -9.70 -5.14
CA ALA A 168 -11.20 -9.86 -6.45
C ALA A 168 -9.89 -10.65 -6.41
N ASP A 169 -9.27 -10.81 -5.25
CA ASP A 169 -8.10 -11.65 -5.00
C ASP A 169 -8.43 -13.11 -4.65
N GLY A 170 -9.74 -13.44 -4.53
CA GLY A 170 -10.24 -14.79 -4.32
C GLY A 170 -10.21 -15.68 -5.57
N GLU A 171 -10.48 -16.97 -5.37
CA GLU A 171 -10.46 -17.97 -6.46
C GLU A 171 -11.68 -17.87 -7.37
N ASP A 172 -12.88 -17.62 -6.82
CA ASP A 172 -14.12 -17.55 -7.59
C ASP A 172 -14.56 -16.10 -7.84
N ASP A 173 -15.39 -15.93 -8.88
CA ASP A 173 -15.89 -14.64 -9.32
C ASP A 173 -17.32 -14.34 -8.83
N ASN A 174 -17.95 -15.23 -8.06
CA ASN A 174 -19.36 -15.13 -7.73
C ASN A 174 -19.69 -13.82 -7.01
N TYR A 175 -18.86 -13.47 -6.01
CA TYR A 175 -19.06 -12.24 -5.25
C TYR A 175 -18.69 -10.98 -6.03
N ASP A 176 -17.67 -11.06 -6.87
CA ASP A 176 -17.26 -9.95 -7.75
C ASP A 176 -18.35 -9.67 -8.80
N ASN A 177 -18.99 -10.73 -9.36
CA ASN A 177 -20.11 -10.59 -10.27
C ASN A 177 -21.33 -9.95 -9.57
N TYR A 178 -21.66 -10.40 -8.35
CA TYR A 178 -22.71 -9.77 -7.52
C TYR A 178 -22.40 -8.28 -7.28
N GLN A 179 -21.17 -7.93 -6.92
CA GLN A 179 -20.78 -6.53 -6.74
C GLN A 179 -20.86 -5.72 -8.04
N THR A 180 -20.48 -6.33 -9.17
CA THR A 180 -20.56 -5.70 -10.50
C THR A 180 -22.03 -5.44 -10.88
N GLU A 181 -22.91 -6.41 -10.73
CA GLU A 181 -24.35 -6.24 -11.01
C GLU A 181 -24.99 -5.14 -10.15
N ASN A 182 -24.65 -5.08 -8.86
CA ASN A 182 -25.08 -4.01 -7.98
C ASN A 182 -24.54 -2.65 -8.42
N PHE A 183 -23.28 -2.58 -8.86
CA PHE A 183 -22.69 -1.35 -9.35
C PHE A 183 -23.39 -0.86 -10.61
N GLU A 184 -23.56 -1.72 -11.60
CA GLU A 184 -24.27 -1.41 -12.86
C GLU A 184 -25.73 -0.99 -12.64
N ARG A 185 -26.42 -1.63 -11.69
CA ARG A 185 -27.78 -1.23 -11.32
C ARG A 185 -27.80 0.16 -10.70
N SER A 186 -26.87 0.46 -9.83
CA SER A 186 -26.76 1.77 -9.17
C SER A 186 -26.35 2.87 -10.13
N LEU A 187 -25.47 2.59 -11.08
CA LEU A 187 -25.08 3.56 -12.12
C LEU A 187 -26.26 4.06 -12.95
N LYS A 188 -27.29 3.23 -13.19
CA LYS A 188 -28.48 3.57 -13.96
C LYS A 188 -29.39 4.59 -13.26
N ILE A 189 -29.19 4.83 -11.96
CA ILE A 189 -29.94 5.81 -11.19
C ILE A 189 -29.50 7.24 -11.55
N PHE A 190 -28.19 7.42 -11.81
CA PHE A 190 -27.63 8.73 -12.08
C PHE A 190 -27.98 9.22 -13.49
N THR A 191 -28.59 10.40 -13.55
CA THR A 191 -28.82 11.14 -14.81
C THR A 191 -27.60 11.94 -15.20
N HIS A 192 -26.83 12.43 -14.21
CA HIS A 192 -25.54 13.06 -14.39
C HIS A 192 -24.47 12.01 -14.72
N LYS A 193 -23.57 12.36 -15.65
CA LYS A 193 -22.49 11.46 -16.05
C LYS A 193 -21.15 11.94 -15.50
N PRO A 194 -20.52 11.18 -14.62
CA PRO A 194 -19.18 11.53 -14.12
C PRO A 194 -18.12 11.29 -15.18
N LYS A 195 -16.99 11.97 -15.01
CA LYS A 195 -15.80 11.75 -15.84
C LYS A 195 -15.15 10.38 -15.57
N TYR A 196 -15.17 9.93 -14.33
CA TYR A 196 -14.54 8.68 -13.90
C TYR A 196 -15.54 7.69 -13.31
N ILE A 197 -15.48 6.44 -13.79
CA ILE A 197 -16.24 5.32 -13.24
C ILE A 197 -15.25 4.23 -12.88
N HIS A 198 -15.19 3.81 -11.60
CA HIS A 198 -14.19 2.84 -11.17
C HIS A 198 -14.65 1.94 -10.01
N ILE A 199 -14.25 0.66 -10.08
CA ILE A 199 -14.51 -0.33 -9.03
C ILE A 199 -13.23 -1.12 -8.68
N GLU A 200 -12.32 -1.30 -9.64
CA GLU A 200 -11.16 -2.15 -9.54
C GLU A 200 -10.13 -1.63 -8.54
N ASN A 201 -9.60 -2.53 -7.72
CA ASN A 201 -8.38 -2.41 -6.93
C ASN A 201 -7.23 -3.14 -7.65
N SER A 202 -6.05 -3.30 -7.05
CA SER A 202 -4.92 -4.02 -7.66
C SER A 202 -5.28 -5.41 -8.17
N ALA A 203 -6.08 -6.16 -7.41
CA ALA A 203 -6.53 -7.50 -7.82
C ALA A 203 -7.45 -7.42 -9.04
N GLY A 204 -8.47 -6.54 -9.00
CA GLY A 204 -9.37 -6.32 -10.12
C GLY A 204 -8.65 -5.82 -11.37
N THR A 205 -7.64 -4.94 -11.22
CA THR A 205 -6.80 -4.46 -12.32
C THR A 205 -6.14 -5.61 -13.09
N VAL A 206 -5.63 -6.60 -12.38
CA VAL A 206 -4.98 -7.79 -12.99
C VAL A 206 -6.03 -8.79 -13.48
N LYS A 207 -6.99 -9.15 -12.64
CA LYS A 207 -7.99 -10.18 -12.91
C LYS A 207 -8.86 -9.83 -14.11
N TYR A 208 -9.35 -8.60 -14.18
CA TYR A 208 -10.31 -8.10 -15.17
C TYR A 208 -9.70 -7.24 -16.27
N SER A 209 -8.42 -7.42 -16.54
CA SER A 209 -7.62 -6.59 -17.44
C SER A 209 -8.15 -6.47 -18.88
N ASN A 210 -9.00 -7.39 -19.34
CA ASN A 210 -9.55 -7.36 -20.71
C ASN A 210 -11.09 -7.28 -20.70
N ARG A 211 -11.68 -6.82 -19.58
CA ARG A 211 -13.14 -6.69 -19.53
C ARG A 211 -13.57 -5.48 -20.38
N ASP A 212 -14.49 -5.74 -21.31
CA ASP A 212 -15.19 -4.68 -22.03
C ASP A 212 -16.29 -4.13 -21.13
N ASP A 213 -16.01 -3.02 -20.49
CA ASP A 213 -16.91 -2.33 -19.55
C ASP A 213 -16.77 -0.80 -19.69
N GLN A 214 -17.67 -0.06 -19.01
CA GLN A 214 -17.65 1.39 -19.03
C GLN A 214 -16.68 2.00 -18.00
N TYR A 215 -15.89 1.18 -17.29
CA TYR A 215 -14.98 1.65 -16.25
C TYR A 215 -13.71 2.19 -16.90
N ASN A 216 -13.37 3.44 -16.62
CA ASN A 216 -12.28 4.14 -17.28
C ASN A 216 -11.14 4.52 -16.34
N LEU A 217 -11.20 4.07 -15.06
CA LEU A 217 -10.14 4.29 -14.09
C LEU A 217 -9.97 3.05 -13.22
N THR A 218 -8.72 2.67 -12.94
CA THR A 218 -8.36 1.56 -12.05
C THR A 218 -7.44 2.04 -10.94
N ARG A 219 -7.56 1.46 -9.73
CA ARG A 219 -6.78 1.89 -8.55
C ARG A 219 -5.66 0.93 -8.26
N ILE A 220 -4.46 1.31 -8.67
CA ILE A 220 -3.23 0.54 -8.53
C ILE A 220 -2.62 0.80 -7.14
N GLY A 221 -2.74 -0.16 -6.24
CA GLY A 221 -2.21 -0.12 -4.87
C GLY A 221 -1.02 -1.05 -4.69
N ILE A 222 -1.18 -2.10 -3.90
CA ILE A 222 -0.10 -2.98 -3.47
C ILE A 222 0.73 -3.59 -4.61
N ALA A 223 0.10 -3.85 -5.76
CA ALA A 223 0.81 -4.41 -6.90
C ALA A 223 1.88 -3.45 -7.45
N MET A 224 1.67 -2.13 -7.38
CA MET A 224 2.70 -1.15 -7.74
C MET A 224 3.94 -1.29 -6.84
N TYR A 225 3.77 -1.71 -5.60
CA TYR A 225 4.86 -1.91 -4.63
C TYR A 225 5.53 -3.28 -4.74
N GLY A 226 5.18 -4.07 -5.77
CA GLY A 226 5.84 -5.33 -6.11
C GLY A 226 5.32 -6.55 -5.36
N CYS A 227 4.13 -6.46 -4.77
CA CYS A 227 3.47 -7.58 -4.11
C CYS A 227 2.17 -7.94 -4.83
N TYR A 228 1.94 -9.22 -5.05
CA TYR A 228 0.65 -9.67 -5.55
C TYR A 228 -0.40 -9.57 -4.44
N PRO A 229 -1.65 -9.14 -4.78
CA PRO A 229 -2.74 -9.12 -3.79
C PRO A 229 -3.01 -10.48 -3.14
N SER A 230 -2.79 -11.56 -3.88
CA SER A 230 -2.83 -12.94 -3.40
C SER A 230 -2.07 -13.87 -4.36
N GLY A 231 -1.78 -15.11 -3.90
CA GLY A 231 -1.22 -16.14 -4.78
C GLY A 231 -2.15 -16.53 -5.94
N ASN A 232 -3.46 -16.30 -5.82
CA ASN A 232 -4.39 -16.54 -6.94
C ASN A 232 -4.17 -15.52 -8.07
N ILE A 233 -3.90 -14.25 -7.73
CA ILE A 233 -3.60 -13.21 -8.72
C ILE A 233 -2.23 -13.46 -9.37
N GLU A 234 -1.24 -13.93 -8.63
CA GLU A 234 0.07 -14.30 -9.15
C GLU A 234 -0.04 -15.44 -10.18
N LYS A 235 -0.83 -16.48 -9.88
CA LYS A 235 -1.07 -17.63 -10.77
C LYS A 235 -1.71 -17.28 -12.09
N LEU A 236 -2.35 -16.10 -12.23
CA LEU A 236 -2.88 -15.65 -13.53
C LEU A 236 -1.78 -15.32 -14.54
N ASP A 237 -0.55 -15.11 -14.10
CA ASP A 237 0.65 -14.82 -14.90
C ASP A 237 0.47 -13.70 -15.95
N LYS A 238 -0.40 -12.74 -15.64
CA LYS A 238 -0.70 -11.60 -16.53
C LYS A 238 0.32 -10.47 -16.43
N VAL A 239 1.04 -10.39 -15.32
CA VAL A 239 2.04 -9.36 -15.07
C VAL A 239 3.13 -9.91 -14.16
N GLN A 240 4.39 -9.61 -14.49
CA GLN A 240 5.55 -9.94 -13.65
C GLN A 240 5.93 -8.69 -12.86
N LEU A 241 5.77 -8.76 -11.51
CA LEU A 241 6.07 -7.67 -10.60
C LEU A 241 7.52 -7.73 -10.11
N GLU A 242 8.14 -6.57 -9.98
CA GLU A 242 9.50 -6.41 -9.48
C GLU A 242 9.44 -5.99 -8.00
N PRO A 243 10.23 -6.59 -7.08
CA PRO A 243 10.30 -6.16 -5.70
C PRO A 243 10.72 -4.70 -5.59
N VAL A 244 9.93 -3.90 -4.86
CA VAL A 244 10.19 -2.46 -4.68
C VAL A 244 10.92 -2.19 -3.37
N ALA A 245 10.58 -2.90 -2.30
CA ALA A 245 11.11 -2.65 -0.98
C ALA A 245 12.00 -3.80 -0.49
N SER A 246 13.12 -3.45 0.17
CA SER A 246 14.01 -4.41 0.81
C SER A 246 14.37 -3.94 2.21
N LEU A 247 14.09 -4.76 3.23
CA LEU A 247 14.50 -4.47 4.60
C LEU A 247 15.86 -5.12 4.86
N VAL A 248 16.86 -4.26 5.04
CA VAL A 248 18.25 -4.69 5.21
C VAL A 248 18.85 -4.20 6.51
N SER A 249 19.86 -4.92 6.99
CA SER A 249 20.67 -4.53 8.15
C SER A 249 22.07 -5.13 8.03
N LYS A 250 22.85 -5.08 9.11
CA LYS A 250 24.16 -5.75 9.22
C LYS A 250 24.28 -6.45 10.56
N VAL A 251 25.10 -7.50 10.58
CA VAL A 251 25.51 -8.15 11.83
C VAL A 251 26.34 -7.19 12.67
N THR A 252 25.96 -7.00 13.93
CA THR A 252 26.69 -6.12 14.88
C THR A 252 27.50 -6.88 15.92
N HIS A 253 27.18 -8.14 16.17
CA HIS A 253 27.91 -8.97 17.12
C HIS A 253 27.78 -10.45 16.73
N VAL A 254 28.84 -11.23 16.96
CA VAL A 254 28.85 -12.68 16.78
C VAL A 254 29.47 -13.33 18.02
N LYS A 255 28.85 -14.39 18.52
CA LYS A 255 29.40 -15.19 19.62
C LYS A 255 29.14 -16.67 19.41
N LYS A 256 30.02 -17.52 19.97
CA LYS A 256 29.77 -18.95 20.13
C LYS A 256 29.05 -19.20 21.44
N ILE A 257 28.06 -20.08 21.45
CA ILE A 257 27.37 -20.60 22.64
C ILE A 257 27.53 -22.12 22.68
N GLN A 258 27.48 -22.67 23.89
CA GLN A 258 27.58 -24.11 24.10
C GLN A 258 26.22 -24.80 24.14
N ALA A 259 26.18 -26.08 23.90
CA ALA A 259 24.97 -26.88 24.09
C ALA A 259 24.36 -26.66 25.50
N GLY A 260 23.03 -26.51 25.57
CA GLY A 260 22.26 -26.23 26.78
C GLY A 260 22.23 -24.73 27.19
N GLN A 261 23.01 -23.84 26.55
CA GLN A 261 22.89 -22.42 26.82
C GLN A 261 21.60 -21.85 26.24
N LYS A 262 20.99 -20.93 26.99
CA LYS A 262 19.71 -20.32 26.68
C LYS A 262 19.85 -18.88 26.20
N LEU A 263 18.93 -18.45 25.33
CA LEU A 263 18.93 -17.11 24.73
C LEU A 263 17.58 -16.41 24.88
N GLY A 264 17.64 -15.09 24.97
CA GLY A 264 16.53 -14.17 24.83
C GLY A 264 15.57 -14.15 26.01
N TYR A 265 14.59 -13.28 25.91
CA TYR A 265 13.54 -13.13 26.92
C TYR A 265 12.70 -14.38 27.07
N GLY A 266 12.44 -14.75 28.34
CA GLY A 266 11.67 -15.95 28.68
C GLY A 266 12.40 -17.23 28.35
N VAL A 267 13.74 -17.16 28.13
CA VAL A 267 14.62 -18.31 27.83
C VAL A 267 14.02 -19.25 26.75
N SER A 268 13.40 -18.64 25.72
CA SER A 268 12.60 -19.33 24.72
C SER A 268 13.41 -20.12 23.68
N TYR A 269 14.74 -20.02 23.71
CA TYR A 269 15.65 -20.79 22.89
C TYR A 269 16.72 -21.45 23.75
N GLU A 270 16.98 -22.72 23.49
CA GLU A 270 18.07 -23.50 24.09
C GLU A 270 18.91 -24.13 22.99
N ALA A 271 20.21 -23.90 23.00
CA ALA A 271 21.15 -24.46 22.03
C ALA A 271 21.21 -25.99 22.17
N LYS A 272 20.93 -26.72 21.10
CA LYS A 272 21.00 -28.21 21.07
C LYS A 272 22.40 -28.74 20.93
N GLN A 273 23.31 -27.91 20.43
CA GLN A 273 24.75 -28.20 20.24
C GLN A 273 25.53 -26.89 20.36
N ASP A 274 26.84 -26.93 20.23
CA ASP A 274 27.64 -25.68 20.09
C ASP A 274 27.22 -24.95 18.84
N GLU A 275 26.84 -23.68 18.98
CA GLU A 275 26.27 -22.86 17.91
C GLU A 275 26.90 -21.47 17.86
N TYR A 276 26.86 -20.84 16.68
CA TYR A 276 27.19 -19.43 16.53
C TYR A 276 25.89 -18.60 16.43
N ILE A 277 25.90 -17.49 17.15
CA ILE A 277 24.75 -16.57 17.22
C ILE A 277 25.22 -15.19 16.78
N ALA A 278 24.59 -14.67 15.75
CA ALA A 278 24.71 -13.30 15.31
C ALA A 278 23.62 -12.42 15.93
N THR A 279 23.96 -11.18 16.27
CA THR A 279 23.00 -10.15 16.71
C THR A 279 22.83 -9.13 15.60
N VAL A 280 21.58 -8.77 15.32
CA VAL A 280 21.18 -7.80 14.30
C VAL A 280 20.41 -6.66 14.97
N PRO A 281 20.74 -5.38 14.69
CA PRO A 281 20.16 -4.23 15.40
C PRO A 281 18.81 -3.81 14.79
N ILE A 282 17.82 -4.69 14.86
CA ILE A 282 16.42 -4.45 14.51
C ILE A 282 15.52 -5.24 15.47
N GLY A 283 14.42 -4.64 15.88
CA GLY A 283 13.47 -5.28 16.77
C GLY A 283 12.04 -4.77 16.57
N TYR A 284 11.15 -5.07 17.53
CA TYR A 284 9.74 -4.73 17.37
C TYR A 284 9.46 -3.21 17.45
N ALA A 285 10.35 -2.40 18.03
CA ALA A 285 10.25 -0.93 17.97
C ALA A 285 10.56 -0.37 16.56
N ASP A 286 11.15 -1.17 15.70
CA ASP A 286 11.42 -0.83 14.29
C ASP A 286 10.29 -1.31 13.37
N GLY A 287 9.31 -2.05 13.92
CA GLY A 287 8.19 -2.61 13.18
C GLY A 287 8.29 -4.10 12.88
N LEU A 288 9.35 -4.77 13.32
CA LEU A 288 9.49 -6.21 13.14
C LEU A 288 8.64 -6.96 14.18
N LEU A 289 7.64 -7.73 13.73
CA LEU A 289 6.73 -8.42 14.64
C LEU A 289 7.45 -9.46 15.50
N ARG A 290 7.08 -9.58 16.78
CA ARG A 290 7.69 -10.57 17.70
C ARG A 290 7.54 -12.02 17.24
N ARG A 291 6.53 -12.32 16.45
CA ARG A 291 6.27 -13.64 15.86
C ARG A 291 7.16 -13.98 14.66
N ALA A 292 8.10 -13.10 14.29
CA ALA A 292 9.15 -13.40 13.30
C ALA A 292 10.17 -14.44 13.82
N GLN A 293 10.16 -14.80 15.13
CA GLN A 293 10.97 -15.89 15.66
C GLN A 293 10.74 -17.18 14.88
N GLY A 294 11.82 -17.86 14.46
CA GLY A 294 11.79 -19.09 13.68
C GLY A 294 11.83 -18.87 12.16
N PHE A 295 11.53 -17.67 11.69
CA PHE A 295 11.64 -17.36 10.27
C PHE A 295 13.11 -17.36 9.83
N LYS A 296 13.35 -17.72 8.57
CA LYS A 296 14.67 -17.76 7.98
C LYS A 296 14.93 -16.55 7.13
N ILE A 297 16.01 -15.85 7.42
CA ILE A 297 16.49 -14.65 6.71
C ILE A 297 17.85 -14.93 6.06
N ARG A 298 18.33 -14.02 5.22
CA ARG A 298 19.67 -14.13 4.65
C ARG A 298 20.69 -13.33 5.48
N VAL A 299 21.81 -13.97 5.80
CA VAL A 299 22.99 -13.33 6.41
C VAL A 299 24.19 -13.63 5.53
N GLY A 300 24.69 -12.64 4.83
CA GLY A 300 25.63 -12.86 3.72
C GLY A 300 25.00 -13.79 2.67
N SER A 301 25.67 -14.89 2.39
CA SER A 301 25.16 -15.94 1.47
C SER A 301 24.37 -17.05 2.16
N GLU A 302 24.25 -17.03 3.49
CA GLU A 302 23.65 -18.11 4.28
C GLU A 302 22.18 -17.85 4.59
N GLU A 303 21.40 -18.92 4.70
CA GLU A 303 20.05 -18.91 5.27
C GLU A 303 20.14 -19.15 6.78
N CYS A 304 19.67 -18.19 7.57
CA CYS A 304 19.81 -18.18 9.02
C CYS A 304 18.46 -18.00 9.71
N GLU A 305 18.21 -18.79 10.75
CA GLU A 305 16.97 -18.77 11.53
C GLU A 305 17.02 -17.71 12.64
N ILE A 306 15.96 -16.91 12.77
CA ILE A 306 15.77 -16.01 13.91
C ILE A 306 15.48 -16.87 15.15
N VAL A 307 16.37 -16.80 16.15
CA VAL A 307 16.30 -17.62 17.37
C VAL A 307 16.06 -16.78 18.61
N GLY A 308 15.27 -17.34 19.54
CA GLY A 308 14.82 -16.59 20.71
C GLY A 308 13.80 -15.50 20.35
N ARG A 309 13.21 -14.87 21.35
CA ARG A 309 12.22 -13.82 21.12
C ARG A 309 12.86 -12.57 20.54
N VAL A 310 12.23 -12.00 19.53
CA VAL A 310 12.60 -10.67 19.02
C VAL A 310 12.50 -9.66 20.17
N CYS A 311 13.57 -8.90 20.41
CA CYS A 311 13.64 -7.87 21.43
C CYS A 311 13.16 -6.52 20.88
N MET A 312 13.17 -5.48 21.72
CA MET A 312 12.74 -4.14 21.30
C MET A 312 13.59 -3.59 20.16
N ASP A 313 14.91 -3.71 20.26
CA ASP A 313 15.86 -3.04 19.38
C ASP A 313 16.81 -3.99 18.64
N GLN A 314 16.76 -5.28 18.95
CA GLN A 314 17.69 -6.30 18.44
C GLN A 314 17.01 -7.65 18.34
N LEU A 315 17.56 -8.51 17.49
CA LEU A 315 17.25 -9.92 17.44
C LEU A 315 18.52 -10.77 17.27
N MET A 316 18.39 -12.07 17.48
CA MET A 316 19.45 -13.04 17.37
C MET A 316 19.14 -14.03 16.25
N VAL A 317 20.17 -14.43 15.53
CA VAL A 317 20.11 -15.40 14.42
C VAL A 317 21.10 -16.51 14.67
N ARG A 318 20.69 -17.76 14.50
CA ARG A 318 21.60 -18.89 14.44
C ARG A 318 22.30 -18.90 13.08
N CYS A 319 23.65 -18.90 13.10
CA CYS A 319 24.46 -18.81 11.90
C CYS A 319 25.66 -19.79 11.94
N SER A 320 26.42 -19.88 10.86
CA SER A 320 27.66 -20.60 10.82
C SER A 320 28.82 -19.80 11.43
N LYS A 321 29.96 -20.47 11.63
CA LYS A 321 31.23 -19.83 12.07
C LYS A 321 31.79 -18.83 11.06
N ASN A 322 31.29 -18.83 9.82
CA ASN A 322 31.79 -17.99 8.74
C ASN A 322 31.21 -16.58 8.78
N VAL A 323 30.03 -16.42 9.42
CA VAL A 323 29.38 -15.13 9.59
C VAL A 323 30.20 -14.22 10.48
N LYS A 324 30.35 -12.95 10.06
CA LYS A 324 31.17 -11.93 10.72
C LYS A 324 30.36 -10.66 11.00
N VAL A 325 30.87 -9.86 11.93
CA VAL A 325 30.40 -8.50 12.14
C VAL A 325 30.58 -7.71 10.83
N GLY A 326 29.53 -7.00 10.42
CA GLY A 326 29.48 -6.24 9.18
C GLY A 326 28.84 -6.97 8.00
N ASP A 327 28.61 -8.29 8.09
CA ASP A 327 27.91 -9.03 7.04
C ASP A 327 26.49 -8.49 6.84
N ASP A 328 26.06 -8.45 5.58
CA ASP A 328 24.73 -7.97 5.19
C ASP A 328 23.64 -8.93 5.68
N VAL A 329 22.52 -8.35 6.10
CA VAL A 329 21.32 -9.08 6.52
C VAL A 329 20.15 -8.63 5.68
N LEU A 330 19.42 -9.58 5.08
CA LEU A 330 18.20 -9.32 4.32
C LEU A 330 17.01 -10.02 4.99
N PHE A 331 16.02 -9.24 5.40
CA PHE A 331 14.77 -9.75 6.00
C PHE A 331 13.73 -10.08 4.94
N PHE A 332 13.52 -9.18 3.98
CA PHE A 332 12.70 -9.39 2.79
C PHE A 332 13.14 -8.44 1.65
N GLY A 333 12.73 -8.75 0.43
CA GLY A 333 13.09 -8.04 -0.79
C GLY A 333 14.29 -8.64 -1.50
N GLU A 334 15.07 -7.81 -2.17
CA GLU A 334 16.27 -8.20 -2.91
C GLU A 334 17.44 -7.30 -2.51
N TYR A 335 18.58 -7.91 -2.16
CA TYR A 335 19.80 -7.18 -1.81
C TYR A 335 21.04 -8.06 -1.98
N SER A 336 22.10 -7.49 -2.54
CA SER A 336 23.40 -8.18 -2.74
C SER A 336 23.29 -9.57 -3.40
N GLY A 337 22.35 -9.71 -4.38
CA GLY A 337 22.11 -10.96 -5.10
C GLY A 337 21.32 -12.01 -4.30
N GLN A 338 20.84 -11.67 -3.10
CA GLN A 338 19.96 -12.51 -2.30
C GLN A 338 18.52 -12.03 -2.42
N LYS A 339 17.57 -12.97 -2.25
CA LYS A 339 16.13 -12.70 -2.26
C LYS A 339 15.43 -13.40 -1.10
N VAL A 340 14.48 -12.71 -0.49
CA VAL A 340 13.52 -13.24 0.50
C VAL A 340 12.16 -12.66 0.15
N SER A 341 11.15 -13.51 -0.04
CA SER A 341 9.80 -13.04 -0.35
C SER A 341 9.20 -12.29 0.85
N VAL A 342 8.64 -11.11 0.61
CA VAL A 342 7.88 -10.39 1.65
C VAL A 342 6.55 -11.09 1.93
N ASP A 343 5.98 -11.78 0.96
CA ASP A 343 4.73 -12.51 1.13
C ASP A 343 4.97 -13.77 2.00
N GLU A 344 6.04 -14.55 1.75
CA GLU A 344 6.45 -15.63 2.65
C GLU A 344 6.75 -15.13 4.07
N PHE A 345 7.41 -13.96 4.18
CA PHE A 345 7.67 -13.34 5.49
C PHE A 345 6.39 -12.93 6.21
N ALA A 346 5.39 -12.43 5.47
CA ALA A 346 4.08 -12.06 5.99
C ALA A 346 3.25 -13.30 6.39
N GLU A 347 3.16 -14.30 5.50
CA GLU A 347 2.43 -15.55 5.74
C GLU A 347 2.95 -16.27 6.98
N TYR A 348 4.27 -16.38 7.14
CA TYR A 348 4.87 -16.97 8.33
C TYR A 348 4.40 -16.27 9.62
N GLN A 349 4.13 -14.99 9.55
CA GLN A 349 3.66 -14.17 10.66
C GLN A 349 2.13 -14.08 10.73
N ASN A 350 1.41 -14.87 9.92
CA ASN A 350 -0.06 -14.86 9.82
C ASN A 350 -0.61 -13.46 9.57
N THR A 351 -0.05 -12.79 8.55
CA THR A 351 -0.47 -11.47 8.08
C THR A 351 -0.23 -11.33 6.58
N ILE A 352 -0.33 -10.11 6.04
CA ILE A 352 -0.16 -9.78 4.62
C ILE A 352 0.97 -8.75 4.42
N SER A 353 1.55 -8.73 3.22
CA SER A 353 2.65 -7.81 2.86
C SER A 353 2.31 -6.33 3.09
N TYR A 354 1.03 -5.94 2.94
CA TYR A 354 0.53 -4.58 3.27
C TYR A 354 0.85 -4.18 4.72
N GLU A 355 0.56 -5.06 5.69
CA GLU A 355 0.81 -4.79 7.11
C GLU A 355 2.30 -4.77 7.39
N ILE A 356 3.08 -5.69 6.80
CA ILE A 356 4.54 -5.71 6.96
C ILE A 356 5.14 -4.36 6.58
N PHE A 357 4.79 -3.81 5.43
CA PHE A 357 5.31 -2.51 4.99
C PHE A 357 4.86 -1.36 5.89
N CYS A 358 3.56 -1.29 6.20
CA CYS A 358 3.00 -0.23 7.05
C CYS A 358 3.54 -0.24 8.48
N CYS A 359 3.93 -1.42 9.01
CA CYS A 359 4.47 -1.54 10.36
C CYS A 359 5.92 -1.05 10.48
N ILE A 360 6.69 -0.94 9.37
CA ILE A 360 8.06 -0.44 9.47
C ILE A 360 8.08 1.00 9.99
N ASN A 361 8.61 1.16 11.20
CA ASN A 361 8.60 2.42 11.93
C ASN A 361 9.54 3.47 11.28
N LYS A 362 9.27 4.75 11.54
CA LYS A 362 10.11 5.89 11.07
C LYS A 362 11.54 5.87 11.64
N ARG A 363 11.83 5.05 12.67
CA ARG A 363 13.20 4.78 13.15
C ARG A 363 14.09 4.11 12.10
N VAL A 364 13.49 3.36 11.16
CA VAL A 364 14.19 2.75 10.03
C VAL A 364 14.20 3.77 8.88
N PRO A 365 15.34 4.34 8.52
CA PRO A 365 15.41 5.30 7.42
C PRO A 365 15.01 4.64 6.10
N ARG A 366 14.25 5.38 5.27
CA ARG A 366 13.97 5.00 3.90
C ARG A 366 15.10 5.52 3.03
N VAL A 367 15.70 4.61 2.26
CA VAL A 367 16.78 4.92 1.32
C VAL A 367 16.28 4.64 -0.09
N TYR A 368 16.15 5.70 -0.87
CA TYR A 368 15.64 5.60 -2.23
C TYR A 368 16.79 5.46 -3.21
N TYR A 369 16.61 4.67 -4.25
CA TYR A 369 17.57 4.58 -5.33
C TYR A 369 16.90 4.45 -6.69
N LYS A 370 17.59 5.01 -7.68
CA LYS A 370 17.21 5.04 -9.08
C LYS A 370 18.44 4.78 -9.93
N ASN A 371 18.30 4.01 -11.01
CA ASN A 371 19.42 3.61 -11.86
C ASN A 371 20.59 2.99 -11.06
N LYS A 372 20.28 2.21 -10.03
CA LYS A 372 21.21 1.60 -9.08
C LYS A 372 22.02 2.61 -8.22
N MET A 373 21.71 3.90 -8.28
CA MET A 373 22.31 4.95 -7.46
C MET A 373 21.37 5.36 -6.34
N GLU A 374 21.93 5.57 -5.15
CA GLU A 374 21.23 6.15 -4.00
C GLU A 374 20.99 7.64 -4.24
N LEU A 375 19.78 8.13 -3.87
CA LEU A 375 19.34 9.51 -4.03
C LEU A 375 19.55 10.35 -2.77
#